data_051f75e7d02f7ecea0991b4ed488afbd
#
_entry.id   051f75e7d02f7ecea0991b4ed488afbd
#
_cell.length_a   1.000
_cell.length_b   1.000
_cell.length_c   1.000
_cell.angle_alpha   90.00
_cell.angle_beta   90.00
_cell.angle_gamma   90.00
#
_symmetry.space_group_name_H-M   'P 1'
#
loop_
_entity.id
_entity.type
_entity.pdbx_description
1 polymer ?
#
loop_
_entity_poly.entity_id
_entity_poly.type
_entity_poly.pdbx_seq_one_letter_code
_entity_poly.pdbx_strand_id
1 'polypeptide(L)'
;GSEMCIRDSHKALVGGTMTANPLSCCAGYFTLEEIERTNACQKAGQMGDRICAGLKELVKKHGLPFVVWNTGSICHLETVGTMHYQINWKKPWEIPAILGETGVRQKEMEHMGAAYMAEGLVTLAGSRLYTSAAYTPKMIDQALACFDRVFENVAVKAD
;
A
#
# COMPACT_ATOMS: atom_id res chain seq x y z
N GLY A 1 -18.52 -28.91 -5.11
CA GLY A 1 -18.49 -27.57 -5.75
C GLY A 1 -17.38 -27.42 -6.78
N SER A 2 -16.37 -28.30 -6.79
CA SER A 2 -15.21 -28.18 -7.66
C SER A 2 -15.47 -28.54 -9.13
N GLU A 3 -16.38 -29.45 -9.43
CA GLU A 3 -16.64 -29.88 -10.81
C GLU A 3 -17.42 -28.86 -11.64
N MET A 4 -18.31 -28.07 -11.04
CA MET A 4 -19.06 -27.02 -11.75
C MET A 4 -18.15 -25.89 -12.21
N CYS A 5 -17.16 -25.50 -11.40
CA CYS A 5 -16.18 -24.47 -11.77
C CYS A 5 -15.22 -24.90 -12.91
N ILE A 6 -15.12 -26.21 -13.16
CA ILE A 6 -14.24 -26.76 -14.20
C ILE A 6 -14.87 -26.68 -15.59
N ARG A 7 -16.19 -26.57 -15.70
CA ARG A 7 -16.93 -26.59 -16.97
C ARG A 7 -17.15 -25.24 -17.63
N ASP A 8 -17.03 -24.14 -16.89
CA ASP A 8 -17.29 -22.81 -17.43
C ASP A 8 -16.04 -22.24 -18.15
N SER A 9 -16.27 -21.60 -19.29
CA SER A 9 -15.23 -21.01 -20.13
C SER A 9 -14.47 -19.84 -19.47
N HIS A 10 -15.01 -19.26 -18.38
CA HIS A 10 -14.42 -18.20 -17.56
C HIS A 10 -14.04 -18.74 -16.18
N LYS A 11 -13.03 -19.59 -16.12
CA LYS A 11 -12.62 -20.26 -14.87
C LYS A 11 -11.75 -19.35 -14.02
N ALA A 12 -12.20 -19.10 -12.79
CA ALA A 12 -11.28 -18.70 -11.73
C ALA A 12 -10.39 -19.92 -11.37
N LEU A 13 -9.09 -19.76 -11.41
CA LEU A 13 -8.16 -20.77 -10.91
C LEU A 13 -8.31 -20.84 -9.38
N VAL A 14 -9.09 -21.81 -8.93
CA VAL A 14 -9.24 -22.15 -7.51
C VAL A 14 -8.44 -23.42 -7.29
N GLY A 15 -7.28 -23.28 -6.67
CA GLY A 15 -6.38 -24.40 -6.39
C GLY A 15 -5.63 -24.21 -5.08
N GLY A 16 -5.38 -25.30 -4.39
CA GLY A 16 -4.61 -25.31 -3.15
C GLY A 16 -5.09 -26.40 -2.20
N THR A 17 -4.19 -26.96 -1.41
CA THR A 17 -4.45 -28.07 -0.47
C THR A 17 -5.53 -27.74 0.55
N MET A 18 -5.69 -26.46 0.91
CA MET A 18 -6.66 -25.98 1.90
C MET A 18 -7.92 -25.38 1.25
N THR A 19 -8.05 -25.44 -0.07
CA THR A 19 -9.22 -24.91 -0.79
C THR A 19 -10.46 -25.73 -0.43
N ALA A 20 -11.55 -25.04 -0.07
CA ALA A 20 -12.81 -25.65 0.39
C ALA A 20 -12.71 -26.49 1.67
N ASN A 21 -11.66 -26.32 2.47
CA ASN A 21 -11.60 -26.91 3.80
C ASN A 21 -12.73 -26.36 4.65
N PRO A 22 -13.55 -27.22 5.33
CA PRO A 22 -14.70 -26.76 6.11
C PRO A 22 -14.35 -25.72 7.18
N LEU A 23 -13.20 -25.87 7.87
CA LEU A 23 -12.74 -24.92 8.88
C LEU A 23 -12.44 -23.56 8.27
N SER A 24 -11.74 -23.53 7.14
CA SER A 24 -11.43 -22.28 6.42
C SER A 24 -12.68 -21.60 5.88
N CYS A 25 -13.65 -22.38 5.38
CA CYS A 25 -14.92 -21.84 4.91
C CYS A 25 -15.75 -21.25 6.07
N CYS A 26 -15.79 -21.94 7.20
CA CYS A 26 -16.47 -21.47 8.41
C CYS A 26 -15.84 -20.18 8.93
N ALA A 27 -14.51 -20.14 9.06
CA ALA A 27 -13.80 -18.93 9.47
C ALA A 27 -14.04 -17.77 8.50
N GLY A 28 -14.01 -18.03 7.19
CA GLY A 28 -14.31 -17.04 6.16
C GLY A 28 -15.73 -16.48 6.26
N TYR A 29 -16.69 -17.33 6.46
CA TYR A 29 -18.10 -16.93 6.63
C TYR A 29 -18.27 -15.97 7.82
N PHE A 30 -17.81 -16.37 9.01
CA PHE A 30 -17.92 -15.52 10.21
C PHE A 30 -17.08 -14.22 10.09
N THR A 31 -15.95 -14.25 9.39
CA THR A 31 -15.19 -13.04 9.10
C THR A 31 -15.99 -12.07 8.24
N LEU A 32 -16.66 -12.54 7.20
CA LEU A 32 -17.48 -11.69 6.34
C LEU A 32 -18.69 -11.11 7.08
N GLU A 33 -19.37 -11.91 7.91
CA GLU A 33 -20.46 -11.41 8.77
C GLU A 33 -19.95 -10.31 9.72
N GLU A 34 -18.78 -10.51 10.33
CA GLU A 34 -18.22 -9.52 11.24
C GLU A 34 -17.77 -8.23 10.53
N ILE A 35 -17.20 -8.34 9.32
CA ILE A 35 -16.88 -7.19 8.47
C ILE A 35 -18.11 -6.36 8.17
N GLU A 36 -19.22 -7.01 7.80
CA GLU A 36 -20.49 -6.36 7.50
C GLU A 36 -21.10 -5.73 8.77
N ARG A 37 -21.20 -6.49 9.86
CA ARG A 37 -21.74 -6.05 11.14
C ARG A 37 -21.03 -4.82 11.71
N THR A 38 -19.72 -4.75 11.54
CA THR A 38 -18.89 -3.68 12.11
C THR A 38 -18.63 -2.53 11.15
N ASN A 39 -19.05 -2.63 9.88
CA ASN A 39 -18.64 -1.69 8.80
C ASN A 39 -17.13 -1.53 8.71
N ALA A 40 -16.39 -2.64 8.85
CA ALA A 40 -14.94 -2.63 8.97
C ALA A 40 -14.24 -1.98 7.77
N CYS A 41 -14.71 -2.24 6.55
CA CYS A 41 -14.15 -1.66 5.33
C CYS A 41 -14.27 -0.13 5.32
N GLN A 42 -15.43 0.41 5.72
CA GLN A 42 -15.65 1.86 5.76
C GLN A 42 -14.78 2.51 6.83
N LYS A 43 -14.70 1.93 8.03
CA LYS A 43 -13.84 2.43 9.11
C LYS A 43 -12.36 2.43 8.72
N ALA A 44 -11.90 1.33 8.12
CA ALA A 44 -10.53 1.24 7.61
C ALA A 44 -10.25 2.29 6.52
N GLY A 45 -11.21 2.49 5.59
CA GLY A 45 -11.13 3.52 4.54
C GLY A 45 -11.02 4.94 5.10
N GLN A 46 -11.82 5.29 6.10
CA GLN A 46 -11.74 6.59 6.77
C GLN A 46 -10.36 6.86 7.39
N MET A 47 -9.73 5.83 7.97
CA MET A 47 -8.37 5.94 8.48
C MET A 47 -7.35 6.08 7.34
N GLY A 48 -7.58 5.39 6.21
CA GLY A 48 -6.80 5.56 4.98
C GLY A 48 -6.88 6.97 4.42
N ASP A 49 -8.07 7.56 4.37
CA ASP A 49 -8.26 8.94 3.93
C ASP A 49 -7.55 9.94 4.85
N ARG A 50 -7.65 9.73 6.18
CA ARG A 50 -7.00 10.59 7.18
C ARG A 50 -5.48 10.55 7.05
N ILE A 51 -4.87 9.37 6.96
CA ILE A 51 -3.40 9.27 6.83
C ILE A 51 -2.93 9.85 5.49
N CYS A 52 -3.67 9.61 4.40
CA CYS A 52 -3.36 10.16 3.08
C CYS A 52 -3.40 11.69 3.08
N ALA A 53 -4.42 12.29 3.68
CA ALA A 53 -4.52 13.74 3.81
C ALA A 53 -3.35 14.33 4.61
N GLY A 54 -3.05 13.74 5.78
CA GLY A 54 -1.92 14.19 6.61
C GLY A 54 -0.57 14.04 5.91
N LEU A 55 -0.34 12.94 5.19
CA LEU A 55 0.90 12.75 4.41
C LEU A 55 1.03 13.79 3.29
N LYS A 56 -0.04 14.15 2.60
CA LYS A 56 -0.01 15.22 1.58
C LYS A 56 0.39 16.57 2.18
N GLU A 57 -0.09 16.88 3.38
CA GLU A 57 0.30 18.11 4.08
C GLU A 57 1.77 18.08 4.49
N LEU A 58 2.26 16.94 5.01
CA LEU A 58 3.67 16.77 5.37
C LEU A 58 4.60 16.88 4.15
N VAL A 59 4.26 16.23 3.05
CA VAL A 59 5.01 16.33 1.78
C VAL A 59 5.10 17.80 1.32
N LYS A 60 4.00 18.54 1.39
CA LYS A 60 3.99 19.96 1.06
C LYS A 60 4.80 20.80 2.05
N LYS A 61 4.70 20.52 3.36
CA LYS A 61 5.44 21.20 4.42
C LYS A 61 6.95 21.12 4.23
N HIS A 62 7.44 19.94 3.85
CA HIS A 62 8.88 19.70 3.67
C HIS A 62 9.36 19.92 2.21
N GLY A 63 8.47 20.29 1.29
CA GLY A 63 8.84 20.54 -0.11
C GLY A 63 9.34 19.30 -0.86
N LEU A 64 8.94 18.09 -0.43
CA LEU A 64 9.44 16.84 -0.98
C LEU A 64 8.72 16.50 -2.31
N PRO A 65 9.41 15.87 -3.28
CA PRO A 65 8.82 15.46 -4.54
C PRO A 65 8.03 14.14 -4.44
N PHE A 66 7.45 13.87 -3.27
CA PHE A 66 6.73 12.63 -3.01
C PHE A 66 5.28 12.73 -3.51
N VAL A 67 4.75 11.60 -3.94
CA VAL A 67 3.34 11.50 -4.39
C VAL A 67 2.58 10.61 -3.44
N VAL A 68 1.43 11.11 -2.94
CA VAL A 68 0.58 10.40 -1.99
C VAL A 68 -0.83 10.26 -2.55
N TRP A 69 -1.34 9.05 -2.55
CA TRP A 69 -2.72 8.74 -2.93
C TRP A 69 -3.22 7.50 -2.18
N ASN A 70 -4.52 7.29 -2.14
CA ASN A 70 -5.10 6.11 -1.52
C ASN A 70 -6.30 5.58 -2.30
N THR A 71 -6.56 4.30 -2.09
CA THR A 71 -7.80 3.63 -2.49
C THR A 71 -8.37 2.95 -1.25
N GLY A 72 -9.34 3.60 -0.62
CA GLY A 72 -9.89 3.14 0.66
C GLY A 72 -8.81 3.00 1.73
N SER A 73 -8.64 1.81 2.27
CA SER A 73 -7.69 1.51 3.35
C SER A 73 -6.24 1.32 2.91
N ILE A 74 -5.95 1.39 1.62
CA ILE A 74 -4.60 1.23 1.07
C ILE A 74 -4.10 2.61 0.66
N CYS A 75 -3.08 3.11 1.35
CA CYS A 75 -2.42 4.37 1.03
C CYS A 75 -1.05 4.10 0.42
N HIS A 76 -0.72 4.82 -0.63
CA HIS A 76 0.56 4.77 -1.33
C HIS A 76 1.32 6.06 -1.07
N LEU A 77 2.60 5.91 -0.75
CA LEU A 77 3.57 6.99 -0.59
C LEU A 77 4.76 6.71 -1.50
N GLU A 78 4.77 7.33 -2.67
CA GLU A 78 5.82 7.17 -3.66
C GLU A 78 6.91 8.23 -3.46
N THR A 79 8.08 7.81 -3.04
CA THR A 79 9.18 8.70 -2.64
C THR A 79 10.03 9.19 -3.82
N VAL A 80 9.93 8.55 -4.97
CA VAL A 80 10.69 8.91 -6.20
C VAL A 80 9.77 9.51 -7.28
N GLY A 81 8.61 10.01 -6.88
CA GLY A 81 7.62 10.57 -7.80
C GLY A 81 6.83 9.51 -8.57
N THR A 82 5.96 9.95 -9.46
CA THR A 82 5.11 9.06 -10.25
C THR A 82 5.92 8.42 -11.38
N MET A 83 5.83 7.11 -11.47
CA MET A 83 6.46 6.37 -12.56
C MET A 83 5.46 6.26 -13.72
N HIS A 84 5.78 6.89 -14.82
CA HIS A 84 4.97 6.81 -16.04
C HIS A 84 5.44 5.64 -16.89
N TYR A 85 4.86 4.46 -16.68
CA TYR A 85 5.06 3.33 -17.58
C TYR A 85 4.15 3.48 -18.81
N GLN A 86 4.71 3.95 -19.90
CA GLN A 86 4.17 3.69 -21.22
C GLN A 86 5.16 2.81 -21.96
N ILE A 87 4.99 1.48 -21.83
CA ILE A 87 5.77 0.55 -22.65
C ILE A 87 5.29 0.70 -24.08
N ASN A 88 6.04 1.44 -24.87
CA ASN A 88 5.82 1.55 -26.29
C ASN A 88 6.51 0.37 -26.99
N TRP A 89 5.75 -0.67 -27.30
CA TRP A 89 6.25 -1.87 -28.01
C TRP A 89 6.88 -1.56 -29.39
N LYS A 90 6.64 -0.37 -29.93
CA LYS A 90 7.30 0.11 -31.15
C LYS A 90 8.72 0.62 -30.91
N LYS A 91 9.13 0.78 -29.63
CA LYS A 91 10.45 1.29 -29.24
C LYS A 91 11.09 0.40 -28.17
N PRO A 92 11.46 -0.84 -28.51
CA PRO A 92 12.00 -1.80 -27.54
C PRO A 92 13.31 -1.36 -26.88
N TRP A 93 14.03 -0.40 -27.47
CA TRP A 93 15.26 0.15 -26.90
C TRP A 93 15.03 1.04 -25.66
N GLU A 94 13.82 1.47 -25.36
CA GLU A 94 13.47 2.21 -24.14
C GLU A 94 13.32 1.27 -22.94
N ILE A 95 13.12 -0.03 -23.14
CA ILE A 95 12.91 -1.04 -22.08
C ILE A 95 14.09 -1.11 -21.08
N PRO A 96 15.38 -1.11 -21.52
CA PRO A 96 16.50 -1.15 -20.58
C PRO A 96 16.57 0.07 -19.65
N ALA A 97 16.20 1.24 -20.13
CA ALA A 97 16.15 2.46 -19.32
C ALA A 97 15.05 2.38 -18.25
N ILE A 98 13.88 1.89 -18.62
CA ILE A 98 12.75 1.66 -17.69
C ILE A 98 13.13 0.63 -16.62
N LEU A 99 13.80 -0.47 -16.99
CA LEU A 99 14.27 -1.47 -16.05
C LEU A 99 15.34 -0.91 -15.10
N GLY A 100 16.24 -0.07 -15.61
CA GLY A 100 17.24 0.62 -14.79
C GLY A 100 16.59 1.54 -13.75
N GLU A 101 15.61 2.33 -14.15
CA GLU A 101 14.84 3.20 -13.26
C GLU A 101 14.12 2.41 -12.16
N THR A 102 13.56 1.25 -12.50
CA THR A 102 12.91 0.36 -11.52
C THR A 102 13.85 -0.08 -10.42
N GLY A 103 15.09 -0.44 -10.77
CA GLY A 103 16.10 -0.86 -9.79
C GLY A 103 16.53 0.26 -8.85
N VAL A 104 16.66 1.50 -9.34
CA VAL A 104 16.94 2.68 -8.51
C VAL A 104 15.79 2.93 -7.54
N ARG A 105 14.55 2.93 -8.03
CA ARG A 105 13.35 3.12 -7.21
C ARG A 105 13.21 2.08 -6.12
N GLN A 106 13.49 0.82 -6.40
CA GLN A 106 13.43 -0.24 -5.39
C GLN A 106 14.39 0.04 -4.25
N LYS A 107 15.63 0.43 -4.53
CA LYS A 107 16.62 0.78 -3.50
C LYS A 107 16.19 1.97 -2.65
N GLU A 108 15.67 3.02 -3.28
CA GLU A 108 15.16 4.19 -2.56
C GLU A 108 13.97 3.83 -1.65
N MET A 109 13.04 3.00 -2.13
CA MET A 109 11.93 2.51 -1.32
C MET A 109 12.42 1.65 -0.15
N GLU A 110 13.45 0.83 -0.32
CA GLU A 110 14.05 0.03 0.75
C GLU A 110 14.71 0.93 1.81
N HIS A 111 15.46 1.96 1.40
CA HIS A 111 16.07 2.93 2.32
C HIS A 111 15.02 3.71 3.10
N MET A 112 13.97 4.20 2.42
CA MET A 112 12.87 4.89 3.08
C MET A 112 12.09 3.96 4.01
N GLY A 113 11.86 2.72 3.61
CA GLY A 113 11.23 1.70 4.45
C GLY A 113 12.03 1.44 5.73
N ALA A 114 13.36 1.39 5.64
CA ALA A 114 14.24 1.26 6.81
C ALA A 114 14.15 2.50 7.73
N ALA A 115 14.10 3.71 7.18
CA ALA A 115 13.92 4.94 7.95
C ALA A 115 12.57 4.97 8.67
N TYR A 116 11.48 4.58 8.00
CA TYR A 116 10.16 4.44 8.62
C TYR A 116 10.17 3.42 9.76
N MET A 117 10.82 2.27 9.54
CA MET A 117 10.92 1.22 10.56
C MET A 117 11.71 1.67 11.78
N ALA A 118 12.77 2.46 11.60
CA ALA A 118 13.54 3.05 12.70
C ALA A 118 12.70 3.98 13.59
N GLU A 119 11.68 4.65 13.00
CA GLU A 119 10.71 5.48 13.72
C GLU A 119 9.48 4.70 14.22
N GLY A 120 9.48 3.37 14.09
CA GLY A 120 8.40 2.50 14.56
C GLY A 120 7.23 2.32 13.59
N LEU A 121 7.39 2.70 12.32
CA LEU A 121 6.39 2.54 11.27
C LEU A 121 6.71 1.33 10.40
N VAL A 122 5.76 0.41 10.25
CA VAL A 122 5.89 -0.73 9.34
C VAL A 122 5.15 -0.44 8.05
N THR A 123 5.88 -0.36 6.95
CA THR A 123 5.34 -0.18 5.60
C THR A 123 5.62 -1.40 4.74
N LEU A 124 4.74 -1.70 3.79
CA LEU A 124 5.02 -2.74 2.82
C LEU A 124 5.87 -2.18 1.68
N ALA A 125 7.06 -2.76 1.50
CA ALA A 125 8.03 -2.37 0.47
C ALA A 125 8.37 -0.86 0.49
N GLY A 126 8.34 -0.21 1.66
CA GLY A 126 8.67 1.20 1.81
C GLY A 126 7.67 2.21 1.21
N SER A 127 6.60 1.75 0.55
CA SER A 127 5.68 2.63 -0.18
C SER A 127 4.21 2.45 0.17
N ARG A 128 3.79 1.30 0.70
CA ARG A 128 2.38 1.00 0.96
C ARG A 128 2.07 0.94 2.44
N LEU A 129 0.98 1.58 2.80
CA LEU A 129 0.42 1.62 4.14
C LEU A 129 -0.97 0.98 4.11
N TYR A 130 -1.26 0.14 5.06
CA TYR A 130 -2.56 -0.48 5.21
C TYR A 130 -3.19 -0.02 6.51
N THR A 131 -4.41 0.48 6.43
CA THR A 131 -5.20 0.81 7.60
C THR A 131 -6.24 -0.28 7.88
N SER A 132 -6.67 -0.39 9.11
CA SER A 132 -7.66 -1.35 9.54
C SER A 132 -8.76 -0.70 10.40
N ALA A 133 -9.84 -1.43 10.61
CA ALA A 133 -10.92 -0.99 11.49
C ALA A 133 -10.50 -0.86 12.97
N ALA A 134 -9.36 -1.42 13.35
CA ALA A 134 -8.80 -1.30 14.70
C ALA A 134 -8.03 0.01 14.93
N TYR A 135 -7.72 0.75 13.87
CA TYR A 135 -6.99 2.00 13.99
C TYR A 135 -7.89 3.12 14.50
N THR A 136 -7.32 3.94 15.36
CA THR A 136 -7.98 5.14 15.89
C THR A 136 -7.35 6.39 15.29
N PRO A 137 -8.08 7.53 15.27
CA PRO A 137 -7.51 8.81 14.84
C PRO A 137 -6.20 9.16 15.56
N LYS A 138 -6.09 8.88 16.85
CA LYS A 138 -4.87 9.10 17.65
C LYS A 138 -3.68 8.29 17.14
N MET A 139 -3.89 7.03 16.73
CA MET A 139 -2.82 6.21 16.16
C MET A 139 -2.36 6.76 14.82
N ILE A 140 -3.28 7.27 13.99
CA ILE A 140 -2.92 7.92 12.72
C ILE A 140 -2.11 9.20 12.98
N ASP A 141 -2.50 10.02 13.95
CA ASP A 141 -1.76 11.24 14.29
C ASP A 141 -0.36 10.93 14.82
N GLN A 142 -0.21 9.86 15.62
CA GLN A 142 1.11 9.36 16.04
C GLN A 142 1.96 8.88 14.85
N ALA A 143 1.37 8.16 13.90
CA ALA A 143 2.06 7.74 12.70
C ALA A 143 2.51 8.94 11.84
N LEU A 144 1.65 9.96 11.69
CA LEU A 144 2.00 11.19 10.98
C LEU A 144 3.16 11.93 11.65
N ALA A 145 3.21 11.97 12.99
CA ALA A 145 4.35 12.55 13.71
C ALA A 145 5.66 11.79 13.46
N CYS A 146 5.61 10.47 13.30
CA CYS A 146 6.78 9.67 12.92
C CYS A 146 7.21 9.99 11.46
N PHE A 147 6.26 10.08 10.52
CA PHE A 147 6.57 10.50 9.15
C PHE A 147 7.17 11.91 9.09
N ASP A 148 6.67 12.84 9.90
CA ASP A 148 7.18 14.21 9.96
C ASP A 148 8.68 14.24 10.32
N ARG A 149 9.10 13.47 11.34
CA ARG A 149 10.51 13.34 11.72
C ARG A 149 11.38 12.73 10.62
N VAL A 150 10.86 11.71 9.92
CA VAL A 150 11.61 11.11 8.79
C VAL A 150 11.77 12.12 7.66
N PHE A 151 10.69 12.84 7.30
CA PHE A 151 10.70 13.81 6.21
C PHE A 151 11.60 15.00 6.48
N GLU A 152 11.67 15.47 7.73
CA GLU A 152 12.61 16.50 8.16
C GLU A 152 14.07 16.09 7.89
N ASN A 153 14.43 14.84 8.24
CA ASN A 153 15.78 14.33 8.00
C ASN A 153 16.11 14.10 6.52
N VAL A 154 15.12 13.83 5.68
CA VAL A 154 15.30 13.69 4.23
C VAL A 154 15.47 15.05 3.56
N ALA A 155 14.69 16.05 3.96
CA ALA A 155 14.75 17.41 3.40
C ALA A 155 16.10 18.08 3.61
N VAL A 156 16.75 17.87 4.78
CA VAL A 156 18.08 18.43 5.10
C VAL A 156 19.20 17.85 4.22
N LYS A 157 19.02 16.69 3.62
CA LYS A 157 20.03 16.06 2.75
C LYS A 157 19.87 16.37 1.26
N ALA A 158 18.84 17.10 0.89
CA ALA A 158 18.54 17.46 -0.50
C ALA A 158 19.16 18.81 -0.93
N ASP A 159 19.72 19.59 0.02
CA ASP A 159 20.49 20.81 -0.18
C ASP A 159 21.99 20.49 -0.32
#